data_fbc11d1aac54ef1aff4801b7b40e9682
#
_entry.id   fbc11d1aac54ef1aff4801b7b40e9682
#
_cell.length_a   1.000
_cell.length_b   1.000
_cell.length_c   1.000
_cell.angle_alpha   90.00
_cell.angle_beta   90.00
_cell.angle_gamma   90.00
#
_symmetry.space_group_name_H-M   'P 1'
#
loop_
_entity.id
_entity.type
_entity.pdbx_description
1 polymer ?
#
loop_
_entity_poly.entity_id
_entity_poly.type
_entity_poly.pdbx_seq_one_letter_code
_entity_poly.pdbx_strand_id
1 'polypeptide(L)'
;MKTQKDWDQFYLKIAQLVAQQSYAKDRKVGAVIVKNDNIISFSYNGTPRGWDNETQTDDGQTKSMVLHAEAQAIAKLARSTLSSDSATLYCTLSPCIDCAKLISEVGIKRLIYIDEYKCTQGIDFLIANNVLVNEEYSTTKLASKEWLARTGLLW
;
A
#
# COMPACT_ATOMS: atom_id res chain seq x y z
N MET A 1 -6.41 25.17 12.19
CA MET A 1 -6.36 23.74 12.62
C MET A 1 -6.17 22.87 11.39
N LYS A 2 -5.30 21.90 11.46
CA LYS A 2 -5.05 20.98 10.33
C LYS A 2 -6.25 20.05 10.11
N THR A 3 -6.59 19.85 8.84
CA THR A 3 -7.64 18.93 8.41
C THR A 3 -7.08 17.51 8.23
N GLN A 4 -7.95 16.52 8.07
CA GLN A 4 -7.53 15.16 7.71
C GLN A 4 -6.71 15.16 6.41
N LYS A 5 -7.09 15.96 5.43
CA LYS A 5 -6.35 16.12 4.16
C LYS A 5 -4.91 16.63 4.37
N ASP A 6 -4.71 17.54 5.30
CA ASP A 6 -3.37 18.06 5.63
C ASP A 6 -2.49 16.96 6.24
N TRP A 7 -3.07 16.12 7.09
CA TRP A 7 -2.38 14.96 7.67
C TRP A 7 -2.10 13.88 6.63
N ASP A 8 -3.04 13.62 5.73
CA ASP A 8 -2.83 12.66 4.64
C ASP A 8 -1.66 13.10 3.75
N GLN A 9 -1.59 14.38 3.39
CA GLN A 9 -0.46 14.92 2.63
C GLN A 9 0.86 14.82 3.39
N PHE A 10 0.85 15.04 4.69
CA PHE A 10 2.02 14.89 5.53
C PHE A 10 2.55 13.44 5.53
N TYR A 11 1.68 12.47 5.76
CA TYR A 11 2.09 11.05 5.75
C TYR A 11 2.47 10.56 4.36
N LEU A 12 1.85 11.06 3.30
CA LEU A 12 2.29 10.76 1.92
C LEU A 12 3.69 11.29 1.63
N LYS A 13 4.04 12.47 2.14
CA LYS A 13 5.42 12.99 2.03
C LYS A 13 6.43 12.11 2.78
N ILE A 14 6.04 11.59 3.93
CA ILE A 14 6.88 10.61 4.65
C ILE A 14 7.03 9.34 3.83
N ALA A 15 5.96 8.83 3.22
CA ALA A 15 6.04 7.66 2.34
C ALA A 15 6.99 7.91 1.15
N GLN A 16 7.00 9.12 0.58
CA GLN A 16 7.95 9.50 -0.47
C GLN A 16 9.40 9.49 0.03
N LEU A 17 9.67 10.01 1.22
CA LEU A 17 11.01 9.95 1.84
C LEU A 17 11.44 8.50 2.10
N VAL A 18 10.53 7.67 2.55
CA VAL A 18 10.77 6.24 2.76
C VAL A 18 11.10 5.55 1.43
N ALA A 19 10.36 5.86 0.36
CA ALA A 19 10.61 5.32 -0.98
C ALA A 19 12.02 5.60 -1.48
N GLN A 20 12.61 6.75 -1.14
CA GLN A 20 13.96 7.12 -1.55
C GLN A 20 15.04 6.19 -0.97
N GLN A 21 14.74 5.44 0.06
CA GLN A 21 15.65 4.46 0.65
C GLN A 21 15.75 3.17 -0.18
N SER A 22 14.83 2.95 -1.13
CA SER A 22 14.84 1.79 -1.99
C SER A 22 16.01 1.80 -2.98
N TYR A 23 16.60 0.64 -3.20
CA TYR A 23 17.60 0.41 -4.25
C TYR A 23 16.99 0.01 -5.60
N ALA A 24 15.66 -0.04 -5.69
CA ALA A 24 14.98 -0.38 -6.95
C ALA A 24 15.36 0.59 -8.07
N LYS A 25 15.68 0.05 -9.23
CA LYS A 25 16.09 0.85 -10.40
C LYS A 25 14.89 1.37 -11.18
N ASP A 26 13.81 0.57 -11.25
CA ASP A 26 12.60 0.94 -11.97
C ASP A 26 11.75 1.91 -11.18
N ARG A 27 11.22 1.43 -10.04
CA ARG A 27 10.30 2.19 -9.24
C ARG A 27 10.55 1.99 -7.76
N LYS A 28 10.87 3.08 -7.11
CA LYS A 28 11.01 3.12 -5.65
C LYS A 28 9.64 3.35 -5.04
N VAL A 29 9.24 2.45 -4.16
CA VAL A 29 7.94 2.49 -3.48
C VAL A 29 8.15 2.58 -1.98
N GLY A 30 7.38 3.43 -1.32
CA GLY A 30 7.36 3.57 0.14
C GLY A 30 5.95 3.36 0.68
N ALA A 31 5.88 2.76 1.85
CA ALA A 31 4.64 2.52 2.57
C ALA A 31 4.79 2.91 4.05
N VAL A 32 3.76 3.56 4.60
CA VAL A 32 3.71 4.01 6.00
C VAL A 32 2.36 3.61 6.59
N ILE A 33 2.38 2.91 7.72
CA ILE A 33 1.17 2.52 8.45
C ILE A 33 1.01 3.43 9.66
N VAL A 34 -0.14 4.08 9.75
CA VAL A 34 -0.47 5.05 10.80
C VAL A 34 -1.70 4.58 11.57
N LYS A 35 -1.63 4.64 12.88
CA LYS A 35 -2.75 4.34 13.78
C LYS A 35 -2.75 5.30 14.95
N ASN A 36 -3.92 5.90 15.25
CA ASN A 36 -4.05 6.88 16.33
C ASN A 36 -2.98 7.98 16.26
N ASP A 37 -2.79 8.55 15.07
CA ASP A 37 -1.81 9.61 14.76
C ASP A 37 -0.34 9.21 14.98
N ASN A 38 -0.06 7.92 15.14
CA ASN A 38 1.30 7.40 15.29
C ASN A 38 1.69 6.55 14.07
N ILE A 39 2.89 6.77 13.56
CA ILE A 39 3.50 5.84 12.60
C ILE A 39 3.89 4.59 13.37
N ILE A 40 3.24 3.47 13.05
CA ILE A 40 3.49 2.18 13.71
C ILE A 40 4.37 1.25 12.87
N SER A 41 4.49 1.51 11.57
CA SER A 41 5.40 0.79 10.68
C SER A 41 5.65 1.59 9.41
N PHE A 42 6.79 1.37 8.79
CA PHE A 42 7.09 1.84 7.43
C PHE A 42 8.06 0.90 6.75
N SER A 43 8.03 0.87 5.43
CA SER A 43 9.01 0.13 4.64
C SER A 43 9.05 0.64 3.20
N TYR A 44 10.03 0.16 2.46
CA TYR A 44 10.24 0.39 1.04
C TYR A 44 10.46 -0.94 0.33
N ASN A 45 10.26 -0.98 -0.99
CA ASN A 45 10.47 -2.19 -1.76
C ASN A 45 11.97 -2.51 -1.91
N GLY A 46 12.30 -3.78 -1.81
CA GLY A 46 13.70 -4.22 -1.88
C GLY A 46 13.88 -5.70 -1.63
N THR A 47 15.12 -6.12 -1.72
CA THR A 47 15.54 -7.49 -1.41
C THR A 47 15.42 -7.78 0.09
N PRO A 48 15.36 -9.06 0.48
CA PRO A 48 15.35 -9.43 1.90
C PRO A 48 16.57 -8.88 2.64
N ARG A 49 16.40 -8.63 3.92
CA ARG A 49 17.48 -8.14 4.77
C ARG A 49 18.70 -9.07 4.74
N GLY A 50 19.87 -8.50 4.50
CA GLY A 50 21.14 -9.24 4.44
C GLY A 50 21.49 -9.79 3.06
N TRP A 51 20.61 -9.60 2.08
CA TRP A 51 20.89 -9.91 0.68
C TRP A 51 21.58 -8.73 -0.01
N ASP A 52 22.12 -8.96 -1.22
CA ASP A 52 22.55 -7.86 -2.07
C ASP A 52 21.36 -6.94 -2.44
N ASN A 53 21.66 -5.72 -2.87
CA ASN A 53 20.64 -4.74 -3.21
C ASN A 53 20.22 -4.79 -4.69
N GLU A 54 20.59 -5.86 -5.41
CA GLU A 54 20.24 -6.04 -6.81
C GLU A 54 18.79 -6.52 -6.96
N THR A 55 17.90 -5.58 -7.24
CA THR A 55 16.45 -5.80 -7.33
C THR A 55 16.01 -6.32 -8.70
N GLN A 56 16.88 -6.25 -9.71
CA GLN A 56 16.55 -6.62 -11.08
C GLN A 56 17.47 -7.71 -11.62
N THR A 57 16.93 -8.48 -12.57
CA THR A 57 17.70 -9.40 -13.40
C THR A 57 18.43 -8.64 -14.49
N ASP A 58 19.37 -9.30 -15.20
CA ASP A 58 20.15 -8.67 -16.26
C ASP A 58 19.30 -8.13 -17.43
N ASP A 59 18.11 -8.72 -17.65
CA ASP A 59 17.12 -8.28 -18.64
C ASP A 59 16.15 -7.21 -18.10
N GLY A 60 16.41 -6.67 -16.90
CA GLY A 60 15.69 -5.53 -16.31
C GLY A 60 14.37 -5.87 -15.63
N GLN A 61 14.06 -7.15 -15.43
CA GLN A 61 12.86 -7.56 -14.70
C GLN A 61 13.10 -7.55 -13.20
N THR A 62 12.07 -7.25 -12.42
CA THR A 62 12.14 -7.34 -10.96
C THR A 62 12.30 -8.80 -10.54
N LYS A 63 13.30 -9.08 -9.72
CA LYS A 63 13.53 -10.43 -9.17
C LYS A 63 12.36 -10.86 -8.28
N SER A 64 12.01 -12.15 -8.33
CA SER A 64 10.88 -12.71 -7.56
C SER A 64 11.02 -12.59 -6.04
N MET A 65 12.25 -12.48 -5.52
CA MET A 65 12.50 -12.31 -4.09
C MET A 65 12.37 -10.85 -3.60
N VAL A 66 12.12 -9.89 -4.48
CA VAL A 66 11.91 -8.50 -4.07
C VAL A 66 10.58 -8.39 -3.34
N LEU A 67 10.65 -7.86 -2.13
CA LEU A 67 9.49 -7.63 -1.29
C LEU A 67 8.88 -6.27 -1.59
N HIS A 68 7.57 -6.21 -1.70
CA HIS A 68 6.85 -4.95 -1.87
C HIS A 68 6.84 -4.15 -0.55
N ALA A 69 6.79 -2.84 -0.66
CA ALA A 69 6.83 -1.93 0.49
C ALA A 69 5.71 -2.21 1.50
N GLU A 70 4.50 -2.45 1.01
CA GLU A 70 3.31 -2.71 1.82
C GLU A 70 3.46 -4.03 2.58
N ALA A 71 3.86 -5.10 1.89
CA ALA A 71 4.07 -6.41 2.49
C ALA A 71 5.15 -6.37 3.57
N GLN A 72 6.24 -5.65 3.33
CA GLN A 72 7.30 -5.47 4.33
C GLN A 72 6.83 -4.67 5.56
N ALA A 73 6.07 -3.59 5.35
CA ALA A 73 5.54 -2.79 6.45
C ALA A 73 4.59 -3.62 7.34
N ILE A 74 3.75 -4.47 6.74
CA ILE A 74 2.87 -5.40 7.45
C ILE A 74 3.68 -6.46 8.19
N ALA A 75 4.66 -7.07 7.53
CA ALA A 75 5.50 -8.11 8.13
C ALA A 75 6.29 -7.61 9.35
N LYS A 76 6.73 -6.35 9.35
CA LYS A 76 7.36 -5.73 10.52
C LYS A 76 6.43 -5.70 11.74
N LEU A 77 5.14 -5.41 11.54
CA LEU A 77 4.15 -5.42 12.61
C LEU A 77 3.94 -6.81 13.21
N ALA A 78 4.02 -7.86 12.38
CA ALA A 78 3.93 -9.25 12.85
C ALA A 78 5.05 -9.63 13.83
N ARG A 79 6.16 -8.88 13.84
CA ARG A 79 7.28 -9.04 14.77
C ARG A 79 7.25 -8.05 15.94
N SER A 80 6.17 -7.35 16.12
CA SER A 80 5.95 -6.37 17.17
C SER A 80 4.69 -6.71 17.97
N THR A 81 4.41 -5.94 19.01
CA THR A 81 3.17 -6.02 19.79
C THR A 81 2.08 -5.10 19.24
N LEU A 82 2.37 -4.33 18.17
CA LEU A 82 1.44 -3.39 17.57
C LEU A 82 0.55 -4.08 16.55
N SER A 83 -0.69 -3.61 16.46
CA SER A 83 -1.68 -4.13 15.52
C SER A 83 -2.03 -3.07 14.47
N SER A 84 -2.12 -3.50 13.22
CA SER A 84 -2.61 -2.68 12.09
C SER A 84 -4.14 -2.62 12.00
N ASP A 85 -4.85 -3.32 12.87
CA ASP A 85 -6.32 -3.26 12.86
C ASP A 85 -6.83 -1.83 12.99
N SER A 86 -7.71 -1.43 12.07
CA SER A 86 -8.25 -0.06 11.93
C SER A 86 -7.24 1.02 11.57
N ALA A 87 -6.02 0.66 11.15
CA ALA A 87 -4.99 1.60 10.73
C ALA A 87 -5.26 2.17 9.32
N THR A 88 -4.52 3.22 8.99
CA THR A 88 -4.43 3.78 7.63
C THR A 88 -3.06 3.45 7.03
N LEU A 89 -3.05 3.01 5.78
CA LEU A 89 -1.84 2.79 4.99
C LEU A 89 -1.67 3.92 3.97
N TYR A 90 -0.49 4.52 3.98
CA TYR A 90 -0.07 5.52 3.00
C TYR A 90 1.00 4.94 2.10
N CYS A 91 0.77 4.93 0.78
CA CYS A 91 1.69 4.38 -0.21
C CYS A 91 2.02 5.41 -1.30
N THR A 92 3.21 5.35 -1.85
CA THR A 92 3.56 6.15 -3.03
C THR A 92 2.94 5.58 -4.30
N LEU A 93 2.71 4.27 -4.35
CA LEU A 93 2.09 3.54 -5.47
C LEU A 93 0.95 2.69 -4.93
N SER A 94 -0.19 2.64 -5.64
CA SER A 94 -1.31 1.79 -5.26
C SER A 94 -0.92 0.31 -5.26
N PRO A 95 -1.48 -0.51 -4.34
CA PRO A 95 -1.05 -1.90 -4.16
C PRO A 95 -1.46 -2.81 -5.32
N CYS A 96 -0.64 -3.82 -5.60
CA CYS A 96 -1.04 -4.95 -6.42
C CYS A 96 -2.07 -5.83 -5.68
N ILE A 97 -2.66 -6.79 -6.38
CA ILE A 97 -3.68 -7.67 -5.79
C ILE A 97 -3.17 -8.47 -4.59
N ASP A 98 -1.92 -8.95 -4.62
CA ASP A 98 -1.35 -9.72 -3.52
C ASP A 98 -1.16 -8.89 -2.26
N CYS A 99 -0.65 -7.66 -2.40
CA CYS A 99 -0.56 -6.72 -1.28
C CYS A 99 -1.95 -6.30 -0.79
N ALA A 100 -2.92 -6.10 -1.69
CA ALA A 100 -4.28 -5.73 -1.31
C ALA A 100 -4.96 -6.79 -0.43
N LYS A 101 -4.76 -8.07 -0.72
CA LYS A 101 -5.25 -9.17 0.13
C LYS A 101 -4.68 -9.07 1.54
N LEU A 102 -3.36 -8.86 1.67
CA LEU A 102 -2.71 -8.70 2.97
C LEU A 102 -3.24 -7.48 3.72
N ILE A 103 -3.38 -6.34 3.03
CA ILE A 103 -3.90 -5.10 3.61
C ILE A 103 -5.30 -5.31 4.21
N SER A 104 -6.18 -6.01 3.48
CA SER A 104 -7.51 -6.34 3.95
C SER A 104 -7.49 -7.26 5.17
N GLU A 105 -6.71 -8.35 5.10
CA GLU A 105 -6.68 -9.37 6.15
C GLU A 105 -6.09 -8.89 7.48
N VAL A 106 -5.16 -7.93 7.44
CA VAL A 106 -4.58 -7.35 8.67
C VAL A 106 -5.42 -6.22 9.27
N GLY A 107 -6.62 -5.98 8.75
CA GLY A 107 -7.58 -5.04 9.31
C GLY A 107 -7.33 -3.57 9.00
N ILE A 108 -6.46 -3.24 8.05
CA ILE A 108 -6.30 -1.85 7.59
C ILE A 108 -7.62 -1.39 6.97
N LYS A 109 -8.13 -0.24 7.40
CA LYS A 109 -9.44 0.27 6.99
C LYS A 109 -9.39 1.41 5.99
N ARG A 110 -8.22 1.99 5.78
CA ARG A 110 -8.05 3.14 4.89
C ARG A 110 -6.73 3.04 4.14
N LEU A 111 -6.76 3.29 2.84
CA LEU A 111 -5.59 3.38 1.97
C LEU A 111 -5.55 4.73 1.26
N ILE A 112 -4.43 5.43 1.35
CA ILE A 112 -4.17 6.65 0.60
C ILE A 112 -2.88 6.45 -0.21
N TYR A 113 -2.94 6.74 -1.51
CA TYR A 113 -1.79 6.59 -2.40
C TYR A 113 -1.63 7.80 -3.33
N ILE A 114 -0.43 7.95 -3.88
CA ILE A 114 -0.09 9.05 -4.80
C ILE A 114 -0.35 8.64 -6.23
N ASP A 115 0.33 7.60 -6.70
CA ASP A 115 0.27 7.14 -8.09
C ASP A 115 -0.47 5.81 -8.22
N GLU A 116 -1.25 5.68 -9.29
CA GLU A 116 -1.97 4.45 -9.58
C GLU A 116 -1.07 3.43 -10.28
N TYR A 117 -1.04 2.20 -9.77
CA TYR A 117 -0.37 1.08 -10.41
C TYR A 117 -1.10 0.70 -11.71
N LYS A 118 -0.38 0.17 -12.69
CA LYS A 118 -0.90 -0.22 -14.02
C LYS A 118 -2.11 -1.18 -13.96
N CYS A 119 -2.24 -1.96 -12.90
CA CYS A 119 -3.35 -2.88 -12.67
C CYS A 119 -4.16 -2.44 -11.46
N THR A 120 -5.45 -2.18 -11.63
CA THR A 120 -6.34 -1.68 -10.59
C THR A 120 -7.00 -2.77 -9.75
N GLN A 121 -6.73 -4.05 -10.02
CA GLN A 121 -7.32 -5.18 -9.27
C GLN A 121 -7.15 -5.06 -7.76
N GLY A 122 -5.99 -4.59 -7.30
CA GLY A 122 -5.73 -4.40 -5.87
C GLY A 122 -6.65 -3.37 -5.25
N ILE A 123 -6.82 -2.22 -5.90
CA ILE A 123 -7.75 -1.17 -5.46
C ILE A 123 -9.18 -1.70 -5.46
N ASP A 124 -9.57 -2.37 -6.52
CA ASP A 124 -10.91 -2.91 -6.70
C ASP A 124 -11.25 -3.92 -5.61
N PHE A 125 -10.32 -4.79 -5.28
CA PHE A 125 -10.43 -5.74 -4.18
C PHE A 125 -10.62 -5.04 -2.82
N LEU A 126 -9.84 -4.01 -2.54
CA LEU A 126 -9.93 -3.27 -1.27
C LEU A 126 -11.27 -2.56 -1.13
N ILE A 127 -11.75 -1.92 -2.18
CA ILE A 127 -13.07 -1.26 -2.19
C ILE A 127 -14.18 -2.29 -1.92
N ALA A 128 -14.12 -3.46 -2.57
CA ALA A 128 -15.08 -4.55 -2.37
C ALA A 128 -15.07 -5.09 -0.92
N ASN A 129 -13.92 -5.00 -0.25
CA ASN A 129 -13.76 -5.42 1.16
C ASN A 129 -13.93 -4.25 2.16
N ASN A 130 -14.60 -3.18 1.75
CA ASN A 130 -14.93 -2.02 2.59
C ASN A 130 -13.71 -1.26 3.15
N VAL A 131 -12.59 -1.31 2.47
CA VAL A 131 -11.45 -0.42 2.74
C VAL A 131 -11.70 0.90 2.03
N LEU A 132 -11.60 2.01 2.75
CA LEU A 132 -11.71 3.35 2.16
C LEU A 132 -10.44 3.66 1.38
N VAL A 133 -10.58 3.85 0.06
CA VAL A 133 -9.45 4.12 -0.83
C VAL A 133 -9.58 5.52 -1.39
N ASN A 134 -8.56 6.38 -1.20
CA ASN A 134 -8.56 7.79 -1.60
C ASN A 134 -9.99 8.35 -1.68
N GLU A 135 -10.48 9.00 -0.66
CA GLU A 135 -11.92 9.30 -0.44
C GLU A 135 -12.69 9.76 -1.68
N GLU A 136 -12.05 10.53 -2.56
CA GLU A 136 -12.63 10.96 -3.84
C GLU A 136 -12.84 9.79 -4.83
N TYR A 137 -12.05 8.74 -4.71
CA TYR A 137 -12.11 7.58 -5.59
C TYR A 137 -13.18 6.58 -5.15
N SER A 138 -13.38 6.44 -3.84
CA SER A 138 -14.34 5.50 -3.27
C SER A 138 -15.79 5.91 -3.52
N THR A 139 -16.09 7.23 -3.51
CA THR A 139 -17.44 7.76 -3.74
C THR A 139 -17.92 7.57 -5.17
N THR A 140 -17.01 7.57 -6.16
CA THR A 140 -17.38 7.45 -7.57
C THR A 140 -17.54 5.99 -8.02
N LYS A 141 -16.79 5.07 -7.45
CA LYS A 141 -16.81 3.64 -7.85
C LYS A 141 -17.73 2.75 -7.02
N LEU A 142 -18.00 3.07 -5.76
CA LEU A 142 -18.96 2.32 -4.93
C LEU A 142 -20.41 2.46 -5.39
N ALA A 143 -20.69 3.41 -6.30
CA ALA A 143 -22.05 3.73 -6.72
C ALA A 143 -22.66 2.75 -7.74
N SER A 144 -21.93 1.81 -8.30
CA SER A 144 -22.53 0.89 -9.28
C SER A 144 -22.27 -0.58 -8.97
N LYS A 145 -23.35 -1.29 -8.63
CA LYS A 145 -23.40 -2.77 -8.65
C LYS A 145 -22.87 -3.33 -9.98
N GLU A 146 -23.01 -2.60 -11.07
CA GLU A 146 -22.52 -2.95 -12.41
C GLU A 146 -21.00 -3.01 -12.48
N TRP A 147 -20.29 -2.13 -11.75
CA TRP A 147 -18.84 -2.16 -11.69
C TRP A 147 -18.33 -3.39 -10.93
N LEU A 148 -18.94 -3.70 -9.78
CA LEU A 148 -18.63 -4.92 -9.00
C LEU A 148 -18.88 -6.19 -9.81
N ALA A 149 -19.96 -6.24 -10.59
CA ALA A 149 -20.28 -7.36 -11.48
C ALA A 149 -19.22 -7.54 -12.59
N ARG A 150 -18.75 -6.43 -13.20
CA ARG A 150 -17.72 -6.48 -14.25
C ARG A 150 -16.34 -6.91 -13.76
N THR A 151 -16.02 -6.63 -12.51
CA THR A 151 -14.72 -6.98 -11.92
C THR A 151 -14.69 -8.41 -11.36
N GLY A 152 -15.82 -9.14 -11.38
CA GLY A 152 -15.93 -10.47 -10.78
C GLY A 152 -15.82 -10.46 -9.25
N LEU A 153 -16.00 -9.31 -8.62
CA LEU A 153 -15.90 -9.11 -7.17
C LEU A 153 -17.27 -9.20 -6.46
N LEU A 154 -18.35 -9.48 -7.22
CA LEU A 154 -19.65 -9.89 -6.68
C LEU A 154 -19.71 -11.42 -6.59
N TRP A 155 -19.84 -11.90 -5.40
CA TRP A 155 -20.17 -13.31 -5.12
C TRP A 155 -21.68 -13.50 -5.19
#